data_73c6b8bc5beae549fe341a57f5f92c77
#
_entry.id   73c6b8bc5beae549fe341a57f5f92c77
#
_cell.length_a   1.000
_cell.length_b   1.000
_cell.length_c   1.000
_cell.angle_alpha   90.00
_cell.angle_beta   90.00
_cell.angle_gamma   90.00
#
_symmetry.space_group_name_H-M   'P 1'
#
loop_
_entity.id
_entity.type
_entity.pdbx_description
1 polymer ?
#
loop_
_entity_poly.entity_id
_entity_poly.type
_entity_poly.pdbx_seq_one_letter_code
_entity_poly.pdbx_strand_id
1 'polypeptide(L)'
;MCKAKNHKLLPPTGGWLNGTLKSIIIFFGLIFSFNFIPVNEVSALFTPTLSASIDNTAALVNGKQVINSTDKTTEIPLSLTVNTNNKTGYTATLNSETDETALVNNDSTNGAKINSISSASILSNFSNNSWGYKFGSSTNYVPIPALSTPTQILQTAGKTNGSESNQLSIGMKLSDNLESGRYTNKLIFSIVTNNYEYIALMTEGADFNAKLKALETATNKIKYFKKSTVAPAASMDAVNIEDEKSDYEIKLWLNPTDKTAYYYAEPEKVYLNKDSSKMFFSEPSEQKIRNILKLDLSSFDTSKVTNMGYMFYNISNLATLDLSNFDTSHVTDMGAMFARMSSLMTLDLSHFDTSKVMDMAGMFYSVSTLRTLN
;
A
#
# COMPACT_ATOMS: atom_id res chain seq x y z
N MET A 1 13.62 10.11 26.06
CA MET A 1 14.32 11.31 25.54
C MET A 1 15.50 10.85 24.67
N CYS A 2 15.30 10.74 23.39
CA CYS A 2 16.38 10.49 22.43
C CYS A 2 16.43 11.69 21.48
N LYS A 3 17.54 12.43 21.54
CA LYS A 3 17.79 13.59 20.69
C LYS A 3 18.21 13.12 19.30
N ALA A 4 17.43 13.46 18.28
CA ALA A 4 17.86 13.35 16.90
C ALA A 4 18.99 14.35 16.63
N LYS A 5 20.13 13.87 16.17
CA LYS A 5 21.25 14.69 15.69
C LYS A 5 20.94 15.17 14.26
N ASN A 6 20.75 16.47 14.12
CA ASN A 6 20.76 17.14 12.83
C ASN A 6 22.16 17.06 12.21
N HIS A 7 22.33 16.31 11.15
CA HIS A 7 23.51 16.45 10.28
C HIS A 7 23.28 17.61 9.31
N LYS A 8 23.84 18.76 9.61
CA LYS A 8 24.08 19.83 8.63
C LYS A 8 25.13 19.33 7.64
N LEU A 9 24.75 19.13 6.40
CA LEU A 9 25.71 19.04 5.31
C LEU A 9 26.17 20.45 4.96
N LEU A 10 27.45 20.72 5.18
CA LEU A 10 28.13 21.92 4.73
C LEU A 10 28.31 21.88 3.21
N PRO A 11 28.17 22.99 2.51
CA PRO A 11 28.44 23.04 1.07
C PRO A 11 29.94 22.94 0.79
N PRO A 12 30.36 22.32 -0.32
CA PRO A 12 31.77 22.28 -0.71
C PRO A 12 32.25 23.68 -1.11
N THR A 13 33.33 24.11 -0.50
CA THR A 13 34.09 25.32 -0.90
C THR A 13 34.87 25.02 -2.19
N GLY A 14 34.64 25.81 -3.22
CA GLY A 14 35.50 25.74 -4.41
C GLY A 14 35.06 26.65 -5.55
N GLY A 15 35.81 27.72 -5.77
CA GLY A 15 36.12 28.30 -7.07
C GLY A 15 35.13 29.31 -7.65
N TRP A 16 35.38 30.58 -7.50
CA TRP A 16 34.77 31.66 -8.25
C TRP A 16 35.23 31.62 -9.72
N LEU A 17 34.28 31.45 -10.64
CA LEU A 17 34.43 31.81 -12.05
C LEU A 17 33.28 32.74 -12.44
N ASN A 18 33.66 33.95 -12.84
CA ASN A 18 32.80 34.98 -13.38
C ASN A 18 32.13 34.52 -14.71
N GLY A 19 30.85 34.31 -14.65
CA GLY A 19 30.01 34.06 -15.82
C GLY A 19 28.55 34.13 -15.40
N THR A 20 27.72 34.87 -16.10
CA THR A 20 26.28 35.04 -15.88
C THR A 20 25.57 33.69 -15.83
N LEU A 21 25.32 33.19 -14.64
CA LEU A 21 24.62 31.92 -14.40
C LEU A 21 23.12 32.14 -14.16
N LYS A 22 22.29 31.47 -14.94
CA LYS A 22 20.84 31.33 -14.67
C LYS A 22 20.64 30.00 -13.95
N SER A 23 20.28 30.03 -12.67
CA SER A 23 20.15 28.83 -11.84
C SER A 23 18.67 28.53 -11.53
N ILE A 24 18.25 27.30 -11.80
CA ILE A 24 17.02 26.72 -11.25
C ILE A 24 17.49 25.81 -10.09
N ILE A 25 17.09 26.14 -8.87
CA ILE A 25 17.45 25.35 -7.70
C ILE A 25 16.25 24.50 -7.33
N ILE A 26 16.44 23.19 -7.25
CA ILE A 26 15.44 22.21 -6.91
C ILE A 26 15.79 21.66 -5.52
N PHE A 27 14.86 21.78 -4.57
CA PHE A 27 15.03 21.26 -3.21
C PHE A 27 14.08 20.10 -2.92
N PHE A 28 14.59 19.11 -2.21
CA PHE A 28 13.81 18.01 -1.65
C PHE A 28 13.31 18.36 -0.25
N GLY A 29 12.01 18.28 -0.04
CA GLY A 29 11.42 18.15 1.27
C GLY A 29 10.77 16.77 1.40
N LEU A 30 11.44 15.82 2.05
CA LEU A 30 10.82 14.58 2.49
C LEU A 30 10.10 14.87 3.81
N ILE A 31 8.78 14.99 3.80
CA ILE A 31 7.98 15.03 5.03
C ILE A 31 7.56 13.59 5.31
N PHE A 32 8.28 12.94 6.26
CA PHE A 32 7.84 11.68 6.84
C PHE A 32 6.90 12.00 8.01
N SER A 33 5.62 11.75 7.86
CA SER A 33 4.73 11.66 9.02
C SER A 33 4.69 10.20 9.48
N PHE A 34 5.58 9.85 10.41
CA PHE A 34 5.49 8.60 11.13
C PHE A 34 4.66 8.81 12.39
N ASN A 35 3.49 8.21 12.45
CA ASN A 35 2.82 7.98 13.72
C ASN A 35 3.50 6.77 14.38
N PHE A 36 4.50 7.03 15.22
CA PHE A 36 5.05 6.01 16.10
C PHE A 36 4.06 5.74 17.23
N ILE A 37 3.34 4.64 17.14
CA ILE A 37 2.79 3.96 18.30
C ILE A 37 3.97 3.18 18.90
N PRO A 38 4.31 3.35 20.19
CA PRO A 38 5.34 2.52 20.80
C PRO A 38 4.79 1.11 20.92
N VAL A 39 5.21 0.22 20.04
CA VAL A 39 4.88 -1.20 20.07
C VAL A 39 6.04 -1.91 20.71
N ASN A 40 5.75 -2.70 21.74
CA ASN A 40 6.61 -3.77 22.16
C ASN A 40 6.84 -4.70 20.97
N GLU A 41 8.09 -5.07 20.74
CA GLU A 41 8.62 -5.83 19.62
C GLU A 41 7.62 -6.83 18.99
N VAL A 42 6.99 -6.42 17.92
CA VAL A 42 6.26 -7.29 17.02
C VAL A 42 6.78 -7.03 15.62
N SER A 43 7.27 -8.08 15.01
CA SER A 43 7.84 -8.02 13.67
C SER A 43 6.71 -7.90 12.65
N ALA A 44 6.38 -6.68 12.25
CA ALA A 44 5.68 -6.50 10.99
C ALA A 44 6.56 -7.11 9.89
N LEU A 45 6.02 -8.06 9.12
CA LEU A 45 6.71 -8.68 7.98
C LEU A 45 6.97 -7.67 6.87
N PHE A 46 6.32 -6.53 6.93
CA PHE A 46 6.36 -5.48 5.93
C PHE A 46 6.57 -4.11 6.56
N THR A 47 7.61 -3.40 6.12
CA THR A 47 7.84 -1.99 6.45
C THR A 47 7.94 -1.19 5.16
N PRO A 48 7.03 -0.21 4.92
CA PRO A 48 7.12 0.63 3.74
C PRO A 48 8.40 1.44 3.74
N THR A 49 9.07 1.45 2.59
CA THR A 49 10.24 2.30 2.34
C THR A 49 9.94 3.23 1.18
N LEU A 50 10.49 4.44 1.24
CA LEU A 50 10.43 5.41 0.17
C LEU A 50 11.76 6.13 0.07
N SER A 51 12.35 6.14 -1.13
CA SER A 51 13.46 7.00 -1.48
C SER A 51 13.19 7.70 -2.80
N ALA A 52 13.62 8.95 -2.92
CA ALA A 52 13.49 9.70 -4.15
C ALA A 52 14.74 10.57 -4.38
N SER A 53 15.07 10.76 -5.63
CA SER A 53 16.13 11.66 -6.06
C SER A 53 15.75 12.34 -7.37
N ILE A 54 16.32 13.51 -7.61
CA ILE A 54 16.25 14.15 -8.90
C ILE A 54 17.68 14.38 -9.38
N ASP A 55 17.95 14.03 -10.63
CA ASP A 55 19.21 14.39 -11.27
C ASP A 55 19.20 15.88 -11.61
N ASN A 56 20.36 16.50 -11.64
CA ASN A 56 20.53 17.93 -11.86
C ASN A 56 19.77 18.81 -10.87
N THR A 57 20.13 18.73 -9.60
CA THR A 57 19.60 19.59 -8.52
C THR A 57 19.82 21.09 -8.76
N ALA A 58 20.67 21.44 -9.72
CA ALA A 58 20.84 22.80 -10.23
C ALA A 58 20.96 22.73 -11.76
N ALA A 59 19.86 22.94 -12.46
CA ALA A 59 19.89 23.10 -13.90
C ALA A 59 20.43 24.50 -14.24
N LEU A 60 21.64 24.55 -14.76
CA LEU A 60 22.31 25.78 -15.15
C LEU A 60 22.14 25.97 -16.65
N VAL A 61 21.43 27.02 -17.04
CA VAL A 61 21.46 27.53 -18.42
C VAL A 61 22.48 28.64 -18.46
N ASN A 62 23.71 28.33 -18.84
CA ASN A 62 24.66 29.36 -19.17
C ASN A 62 24.60 29.67 -20.68
N GLY A 63 24.98 30.89 -21.10
CA GLY A 63 24.84 31.36 -22.47
C GLY A 63 25.62 30.58 -23.56
N LYS A 64 26.18 29.41 -23.23
CA LYS A 64 26.81 28.47 -24.16
C LYS A 64 25.99 27.18 -24.30
N GLN A 65 25.00 26.93 -23.49
CA GLN A 65 24.06 25.81 -23.63
C GLN A 65 22.80 26.28 -24.36
N VAL A 66 22.83 26.05 -25.64
CA VAL A 66 21.73 25.83 -26.59
C VAL A 66 20.42 26.52 -26.23
N ILE A 67 20.44 27.85 -26.22
CA ILE A 67 19.28 28.57 -26.67
C ILE A 67 19.31 28.40 -28.20
N ASN A 68 18.31 27.67 -28.76
CA ASN A 68 18.18 27.61 -30.19
C ASN A 68 18.21 29.06 -30.72
N SER A 69 19.25 29.41 -31.45
CA SER A 69 19.47 30.79 -31.88
C SER A 69 18.39 31.37 -32.81
N THR A 70 17.61 30.48 -33.43
CA THR A 70 16.51 30.86 -34.34
C THR A 70 15.21 31.09 -33.56
N ASP A 71 14.84 30.16 -32.66
CA ASP A 71 13.55 30.19 -31.95
C ASP A 71 13.66 30.73 -30.53
N LYS A 72 14.88 30.90 -30.01
CA LYS A 72 15.24 31.35 -28.66
C LYS A 72 14.59 30.51 -27.56
N THR A 73 14.39 29.25 -27.86
CA THR A 73 13.84 28.26 -26.95
C THR A 73 14.92 27.37 -26.39
N THR A 74 14.71 26.88 -25.19
CA THR A 74 15.53 25.84 -24.56
C THR A 74 14.68 24.85 -23.80
N GLU A 75 15.14 23.62 -23.77
CA GLU A 75 14.54 22.53 -22.96
C GLU A 75 15.61 21.93 -22.06
N ILE A 76 15.28 21.75 -20.79
CA ILE A 76 16.15 21.17 -19.78
C ILE A 76 15.49 19.88 -19.30
N PRO A 77 16.03 18.72 -19.66
CA PRO A 77 15.54 17.46 -19.16
C PRO A 77 15.96 17.27 -17.72
N LEU A 78 15.06 16.70 -16.92
CA LEU A 78 15.26 16.28 -15.54
C LEU A 78 14.69 14.87 -15.36
N SER A 79 15.21 14.11 -14.42
CA SER A 79 14.73 12.77 -14.11
C SER A 79 14.42 12.68 -12.62
N LEU A 80 13.15 12.42 -12.30
CA LEU A 80 12.69 12.11 -10.96
C LEU A 80 12.75 10.59 -10.79
N THR A 81 13.67 10.12 -9.95
CA THR A 81 13.81 8.70 -9.63
C THR A 81 13.16 8.41 -8.28
N VAL A 82 12.29 7.42 -8.23
CA VAL A 82 11.60 6.99 -7.02
C VAL A 82 11.77 5.48 -6.84
N ASN A 83 11.99 5.05 -5.60
CA ASN A 83 11.99 3.65 -5.20
C ASN A 83 11.15 3.48 -3.94
N THR A 84 10.12 2.63 -4.01
CA THR A 84 9.27 2.28 -2.88
C THR A 84 8.83 0.81 -2.95
N ASN A 85 8.81 0.15 -1.80
CA ASN A 85 8.16 -1.15 -1.65
C ASN A 85 6.70 -1.05 -1.24
N ASN A 86 6.16 0.17 -1.08
CA ASN A 86 4.76 0.38 -0.69
C ASN A 86 3.81 -0.24 -1.72
N LYS A 87 2.97 -1.18 -1.26
CA LYS A 87 2.06 -1.98 -2.11
C LYS A 87 0.97 -1.13 -2.80
N THR A 88 0.67 0.06 -2.26
CA THR A 88 -0.27 1.03 -2.86
C THR A 88 0.41 2.13 -3.66
N GLY A 89 1.76 2.12 -3.73
CA GLY A 89 2.51 3.09 -4.51
C GLY A 89 2.76 4.41 -3.78
N TYR A 90 2.92 5.47 -4.59
CA TYR A 90 3.25 6.80 -4.12
C TYR A 90 2.55 7.87 -4.96
N THR A 91 2.49 9.07 -4.40
CA THR A 91 2.04 10.28 -5.09
C THR A 91 3.16 11.30 -5.10
N ALA A 92 3.42 11.93 -6.26
CA ALA A 92 4.37 13.01 -6.39
C ALA A 92 3.65 14.31 -6.80
N THR A 93 3.99 15.40 -6.13
CA THR A 93 3.50 16.75 -6.44
C THR A 93 4.66 17.68 -6.74
N LEU A 94 4.38 18.73 -7.49
CA LEU A 94 5.29 19.82 -7.84
C LEU A 94 4.68 21.16 -7.47
N ASN A 95 5.49 22.06 -6.93
CA ASN A 95 5.18 23.47 -6.75
C ASN A 95 6.46 24.32 -6.67
N SER A 96 6.34 25.64 -6.83
CA SER A 96 7.39 26.60 -6.48
C SER A 96 7.49 26.77 -4.94
N GLU A 97 8.66 27.18 -4.45
CA GLU A 97 8.88 27.36 -3.00
C GLU A 97 7.96 28.44 -2.38
N THR A 98 7.52 29.36 -3.19
CA THR A 98 6.59 30.45 -2.81
C THR A 98 5.46 30.53 -3.85
N ASP A 99 4.55 31.49 -3.69
CA ASP A 99 3.53 31.76 -4.71
C ASP A 99 4.06 32.52 -5.93
N GLU A 100 5.34 32.95 -5.92
CA GLU A 100 6.01 33.46 -7.10
C GLU A 100 6.39 32.33 -8.05
N THR A 101 5.75 32.27 -9.20
CA THR A 101 5.98 31.21 -10.21
C THR A 101 6.94 31.65 -11.32
N ALA A 102 7.34 32.91 -11.38
CA ALA A 102 8.32 33.40 -12.35
C ALA A 102 9.75 33.10 -11.90
N LEU A 103 10.65 32.98 -12.86
CA LEU A 103 12.08 33.12 -12.59
C LEU A 103 12.38 34.63 -12.39
N VAL A 104 12.85 34.99 -11.23
CA VAL A 104 13.13 36.38 -10.86
C VAL A 104 14.62 36.68 -11.06
N ASN A 105 14.94 37.83 -11.69
CA ASN A 105 16.30 38.27 -11.83
C ASN A 105 16.81 38.87 -10.52
N ASN A 106 17.75 38.18 -9.89
CA ASN A 106 18.31 38.58 -8.60
C ASN A 106 19.34 39.72 -8.69
N ASP A 107 19.78 40.04 -9.91
CA ASP A 107 20.78 41.09 -10.17
C ASP A 107 20.10 42.35 -10.70
N SER A 108 18.78 42.33 -10.95
CA SER A 108 18.01 43.44 -11.52
C SER A 108 17.47 44.40 -10.46
N THR A 109 17.62 45.68 -10.69
CA THR A 109 16.97 46.73 -9.88
C THR A 109 15.51 46.97 -10.31
N ASN A 110 15.13 46.51 -11.48
CA ASN A 110 13.81 46.71 -12.10
C ASN A 110 12.88 45.49 -11.95
N GLY A 111 13.34 44.43 -11.32
CA GLY A 111 12.53 43.23 -11.07
C GLY A 111 12.19 42.43 -12.34
N ALA A 112 13.12 42.35 -13.31
CA ALA A 112 12.92 41.59 -14.54
C ALA A 112 12.60 40.10 -14.24
N LYS A 113 11.64 39.56 -15.00
CA LYS A 113 11.13 38.20 -14.76
C LYS A 113 11.02 37.39 -16.07
N ILE A 114 11.12 36.07 -15.96
CA ILE A 114 10.66 35.10 -16.96
C ILE A 114 9.40 34.47 -16.37
N ASN A 115 8.23 34.84 -16.89
CA ASN A 115 6.96 34.48 -16.28
C ASN A 115 6.60 33.02 -16.57
N SER A 116 5.86 32.37 -15.65
CA SER A 116 5.20 31.11 -15.97
C SER A 116 4.22 31.30 -17.13
N ILE A 117 4.11 30.30 -18.03
CA ILE A 117 3.03 30.31 -19.04
C ILE A 117 1.68 30.25 -18.31
N SER A 118 0.64 30.81 -18.92
CA SER A 118 -0.70 30.90 -18.33
C SER A 118 -1.60 29.71 -18.65
N SER A 119 -1.26 28.93 -19.68
CA SER A 119 -2.03 27.79 -20.16
C SER A 119 -1.12 26.76 -20.82
N ALA A 120 -1.61 25.51 -20.93
CA ALA A 120 -0.86 24.44 -21.60
C ALA A 120 -0.53 24.81 -23.06
N SER A 121 0.72 24.60 -23.47
CA SER A 121 1.22 24.97 -24.81
C SER A 121 2.46 24.16 -25.18
N ILE A 122 2.70 24.02 -26.51
CA ILE A 122 3.98 23.53 -27.02
C ILE A 122 5.04 24.64 -26.94
N LEU A 123 6.30 24.25 -26.81
CA LEU A 123 7.42 25.16 -26.56
C LEU A 123 7.56 26.29 -27.62
N SER A 124 7.31 25.98 -28.89
CA SER A 124 7.37 26.96 -29.99
C SER A 124 6.36 28.12 -29.86
N ASN A 125 5.22 27.86 -29.21
CA ASN A 125 4.14 28.83 -29.02
C ASN A 125 4.26 29.65 -27.74
N PHE A 126 5.31 29.44 -26.95
CA PHE A 126 5.54 30.24 -25.75
C PHE A 126 5.67 31.73 -26.09
N SER A 127 5.10 32.57 -25.24
CA SER A 127 5.40 33.99 -25.23
C SER A 127 6.87 34.23 -24.94
N ASN A 128 7.43 35.32 -25.42
CA ASN A 128 8.79 35.69 -25.03
C ASN A 128 8.90 35.90 -23.52
N ASN A 129 10.02 35.48 -22.95
CA ASN A 129 10.34 35.54 -21.55
C ASN A 129 9.31 34.76 -20.71
N SER A 130 8.99 33.53 -21.16
CA SER A 130 8.14 32.62 -20.42
C SER A 130 8.75 31.24 -20.30
N TRP A 131 8.30 30.50 -19.26
CA TRP A 131 8.74 29.16 -18.96
C TRP A 131 7.60 28.29 -18.43
N GLY A 132 7.77 26.97 -18.48
CA GLY A 132 6.83 26.00 -17.98
C GLY A 132 7.50 24.62 -17.85
N TYR A 133 6.75 23.64 -17.40
CA TYR A 133 7.22 22.26 -17.32
C TYR A 133 6.30 21.30 -18.07
N LYS A 134 6.84 20.14 -18.45
CA LYS A 134 6.06 18.99 -18.90
C LYS A 134 6.53 17.72 -18.17
N PHE A 135 5.66 16.76 -18.00
CA PHE A 135 5.94 15.50 -17.32
C PHE A 135 5.62 14.31 -18.22
N GLY A 136 6.46 13.27 -18.17
CA GLY A 136 6.30 12.05 -18.95
C GLY A 136 6.38 12.30 -20.46
N SER A 137 5.50 11.64 -21.20
CA SER A 137 5.43 11.71 -22.67
C SER A 137 4.64 12.91 -23.20
N SER A 138 4.23 13.86 -22.32
CA SER A 138 3.49 15.05 -22.76
C SER A 138 4.28 15.87 -23.77
N THR A 139 3.62 16.34 -24.83
CA THR A 139 4.17 17.32 -25.78
C THR A 139 3.95 18.74 -25.31
N ASN A 140 2.92 18.96 -24.47
CA ASN A 140 2.56 20.27 -23.95
C ASN A 140 3.23 20.53 -22.61
N TYR A 141 3.77 21.72 -22.48
CA TYR A 141 4.18 22.29 -21.21
C TYR A 141 2.97 22.90 -20.51
N VAL A 142 3.01 22.89 -19.21
CA VAL A 142 1.97 23.47 -18.34
C VAL A 142 2.58 24.55 -17.44
N PRO A 143 1.75 25.45 -16.88
CA PRO A 143 2.21 26.47 -15.94
C PRO A 143 2.94 25.90 -14.74
N ILE A 144 3.92 26.64 -14.21
CA ILE A 144 4.57 26.31 -12.94
C ILE A 144 3.56 26.49 -11.81
N PRO A 145 3.29 25.49 -11.00
CA PRO A 145 2.33 25.62 -9.90
C PRO A 145 2.93 26.43 -8.74
N ALA A 146 2.09 27.23 -8.10
CA ALA A 146 2.44 28.02 -6.92
C ALA A 146 2.49 27.14 -5.66
N LEU A 147 3.08 27.65 -4.58
CA LEU A 147 3.07 26.98 -3.28
C LEU A 147 1.66 26.70 -2.77
N SER A 148 0.75 27.66 -2.93
CA SER A 148 -0.65 27.56 -2.50
C SER A 148 -1.48 26.60 -3.37
N THR A 149 -1.00 26.22 -4.57
CA THR A 149 -1.69 25.37 -5.53
C THR A 149 -0.76 24.30 -6.11
N PRO A 150 -0.23 23.38 -5.29
CA PRO A 150 0.64 22.30 -5.75
C PRO A 150 -0.10 21.41 -6.75
N THR A 151 0.60 20.93 -7.77
CA THR A 151 0.02 20.05 -8.79
C THR A 151 0.53 18.63 -8.62
N GLN A 152 -0.38 17.66 -8.60
CA GLN A 152 -0.01 16.26 -8.68
C GLN A 152 0.53 15.95 -10.08
N ILE A 153 1.78 15.50 -10.16
CA ILE A 153 2.46 15.18 -11.43
C ILE A 153 2.49 13.67 -11.69
N LEU A 154 2.39 12.85 -10.64
CA LEU A 154 2.40 11.40 -10.75
C LEU A 154 1.66 10.77 -9.58
N GLN A 155 0.93 9.69 -9.86
CA GLN A 155 0.40 8.78 -8.86
C GLN A 155 0.53 7.35 -9.39
N THR A 156 1.04 6.45 -8.56
CA THR A 156 1.16 5.03 -8.87
C THR A 156 0.24 4.21 -7.96
N ALA A 157 -0.06 2.98 -8.37
CA ALA A 157 -0.96 2.09 -7.63
C ALA A 157 -0.24 0.83 -7.09
N GLY A 158 1.08 0.82 -7.10
CA GLY A 158 1.87 -0.33 -6.65
C GLY A 158 3.32 0.03 -6.33
N LYS A 159 4.03 -0.93 -5.74
CA LYS A 159 5.48 -0.80 -5.50
C LYS A 159 6.22 -0.57 -6.82
N THR A 160 7.34 0.13 -6.74
CA THR A 160 8.25 0.26 -7.88
C THR A 160 8.99 -1.06 -8.14
N ASN A 161 9.37 -1.29 -9.39
CA ASN A 161 10.23 -2.40 -9.75
C ASN A 161 11.70 -1.94 -9.73
N GLY A 162 12.25 -1.84 -8.52
CA GLY A 162 13.52 -1.15 -8.30
C GLY A 162 13.35 0.38 -8.33
N SER A 163 14.36 1.10 -8.80
CA SER A 163 14.33 2.55 -8.96
C SER A 163 13.67 2.91 -10.29
N GLU A 164 12.51 3.55 -10.24
CA GLU A 164 11.77 4.01 -11.42
C GLU A 164 12.11 5.47 -11.71
N SER A 165 12.50 5.74 -12.96
CA SER A 165 12.86 7.07 -13.43
C SER A 165 11.73 7.67 -14.27
N ASN A 166 11.27 8.84 -13.88
CA ASN A 166 10.20 9.58 -14.53
C ASN A 166 10.77 10.87 -15.11
N GLN A 167 10.56 11.07 -16.41
CA GLN A 167 11.10 12.20 -17.12
C GLN A 167 10.27 13.47 -16.90
N LEU A 168 10.95 14.56 -16.67
CA LEU A 168 10.40 15.91 -16.57
C LEU A 168 11.23 16.81 -17.48
N SER A 169 10.63 17.80 -18.11
CA SER A 169 11.38 18.82 -18.85
C SER A 169 10.91 20.22 -18.47
N ILE A 170 11.87 21.11 -18.29
CA ILE A 170 11.62 22.55 -18.18
C ILE A 170 11.82 23.19 -19.55
N GLY A 171 10.80 23.84 -20.06
CA GLY A 171 10.89 24.61 -21.32
C GLY A 171 10.88 26.09 -21.04
N MET A 172 11.62 26.85 -21.82
CA MET A 172 11.58 28.32 -21.78
C MET A 172 11.82 28.94 -23.16
N LYS A 173 11.26 30.14 -23.37
CA LYS A 173 11.49 30.98 -24.54
C LYS A 173 11.92 32.36 -24.09
N LEU A 174 13.03 32.85 -24.63
CA LEU A 174 13.64 34.13 -24.26
C LEU A 174 13.55 35.14 -25.37
N SER A 175 13.64 36.43 -25.07
CA SER A 175 13.76 37.53 -26.04
C SER A 175 15.16 38.12 -26.03
N ASP A 176 15.52 38.82 -27.10
CA ASP A 176 16.82 39.59 -27.19
C ASP A 176 16.89 40.68 -26.13
N ASN A 177 15.73 41.23 -25.77
CA ASN A 177 15.62 42.36 -24.83
C ASN A 177 15.52 41.90 -23.38
N LEU A 178 15.73 40.62 -23.10
CA LEU A 178 15.75 40.17 -21.71
C LEU A 178 16.97 40.75 -20.99
N GLU A 179 16.73 41.45 -19.90
CA GLU A 179 17.78 42.03 -19.05
C GLU A 179 18.83 40.96 -18.66
N SER A 180 20.10 41.34 -18.73
CA SER A 180 21.15 40.42 -18.27
C SER A 180 21.07 40.23 -16.76
N GLY A 181 21.38 39.05 -16.29
CA GLY A 181 21.36 38.74 -14.86
C GLY A 181 21.05 37.28 -14.58
N ARG A 182 20.96 36.99 -13.30
CA ARG A 182 20.70 35.63 -12.78
C ARG A 182 19.23 35.48 -12.43
N TYR A 183 18.50 34.73 -13.25
CA TYR A 183 17.09 34.42 -13.05
C TYR A 183 16.95 33.09 -12.29
N THR A 184 16.26 33.14 -11.15
CA THR A 184 16.08 31.94 -10.29
C THR A 184 14.64 31.73 -9.86
N ASN A 185 14.28 30.49 -9.70
CA ASN A 185 13.15 30.02 -8.93
C ASN A 185 13.53 28.66 -8.34
N LYS A 186 12.84 28.26 -7.27
CA LYS A 186 13.04 26.98 -6.62
C LYS A 186 11.78 26.15 -6.75
N LEU A 187 11.92 24.97 -7.36
CA LEU A 187 10.86 23.98 -7.48
C LEU A 187 10.97 22.93 -6.38
N ILE A 188 9.85 22.60 -5.79
CA ILE A 188 9.75 21.59 -4.73
C ILE A 188 8.98 20.39 -5.29
N PHE A 189 9.60 19.23 -5.19
CA PHE A 189 8.98 17.92 -5.42
C PHE A 189 8.66 17.32 -4.06
N SER A 190 7.39 17.05 -3.80
CA SER A 190 6.97 16.32 -2.61
C SER A 190 6.51 14.94 -3.01
N ILE A 191 7.14 13.92 -2.47
CA ILE A 191 6.83 12.52 -2.75
C ILE A 191 6.37 11.88 -1.45
N VAL A 192 5.18 11.30 -1.45
CA VAL A 192 4.58 10.62 -0.30
C VAL A 192 4.11 9.23 -0.71
N THR A 193 4.24 8.26 0.19
CA THR A 193 3.60 6.96 -0.01
C THR A 193 2.09 7.13 0.02
N ASN A 194 1.38 6.40 -0.84
CA ASN A 194 -0.07 6.32 -0.76
C ASN A 194 -0.47 5.62 0.55
N ASN A 195 -1.66 5.89 1.03
CA ASN A 195 -2.18 5.24 2.23
C ASN A 195 -2.15 3.72 2.05
N TYR A 196 -1.60 3.05 3.04
CA TYR A 196 -1.50 1.61 3.08
C TYR A 196 -2.08 1.10 4.39
N GLU A 197 -3.08 0.23 4.28
CA GLU A 197 -3.67 -0.44 5.43
C GLU A 197 -2.98 -1.80 5.58
N TYR A 198 -2.34 -2.00 6.72
CA TYR A 198 -1.70 -3.27 7.06
C TYR A 198 -2.75 -4.32 7.39
N ILE A 199 -2.62 -5.50 6.80
CA ILE A 199 -3.55 -6.60 7.01
C ILE A 199 -2.85 -7.86 7.50
N ALA A 200 -3.47 -8.56 8.46
CA ALA A 200 -3.20 -9.96 8.73
C ALA A 200 -4.10 -10.78 7.80
N LEU A 201 -3.52 -11.47 6.84
CA LEU A 201 -4.22 -12.29 5.85
C LEU A 201 -3.87 -13.76 6.07
N MET A 202 -4.88 -14.59 6.33
CA MET A 202 -4.72 -16.02 6.51
C MET A 202 -4.44 -16.73 5.18
N THR A 203 -3.70 -17.81 5.22
CA THR A 203 -3.48 -18.70 4.07
C THR A 203 -4.80 -19.27 3.53
N GLU A 204 -4.78 -19.89 2.35
CA GLU A 204 -5.98 -20.55 1.78
C GLU A 204 -6.57 -21.61 2.72
N GLY A 205 -7.88 -21.80 2.65
CA GLY A 205 -8.60 -22.69 3.56
C GLY A 205 -8.09 -24.13 3.58
N ALA A 206 -7.69 -24.66 2.44
CA ALA A 206 -7.15 -26.02 2.35
C ALA A 206 -5.76 -26.15 3.03
N ASP A 207 -4.88 -25.16 2.89
CA ASP A 207 -3.57 -25.13 3.56
C ASP A 207 -3.72 -24.94 5.06
N PHE A 208 -4.60 -24.02 5.50
CA PHE A 208 -4.96 -23.87 6.89
C PHE A 208 -5.47 -25.19 7.48
N ASN A 209 -6.38 -25.89 6.80
CA ASN A 209 -6.92 -27.16 7.21
C ASN A 209 -5.83 -28.24 7.41
N ALA A 210 -4.90 -28.33 6.47
CA ALA A 210 -3.78 -29.27 6.56
C ALA A 210 -2.91 -28.98 7.80
N LYS A 211 -2.59 -27.72 8.04
CA LYS A 211 -1.80 -27.28 9.21
C LYS A 211 -2.56 -27.51 10.52
N LEU A 212 -3.86 -27.20 10.56
CA LEU A 212 -4.71 -27.46 11.74
C LEU A 212 -4.77 -28.95 12.07
N LYS A 213 -4.98 -29.79 11.08
CA LYS A 213 -5.00 -31.26 11.23
C LYS A 213 -3.63 -31.82 11.67
N ALA A 214 -2.54 -31.21 11.24
CA ALA A 214 -1.18 -31.63 11.61
C ALA A 214 -0.91 -31.46 13.12
N LEU A 215 -1.60 -30.54 13.80
CA LEU A 215 -1.47 -30.34 15.23
C LEU A 215 -2.02 -31.52 16.05
N GLU A 216 -2.93 -32.31 15.49
CA GLU A 216 -3.52 -33.45 16.21
C GLU A 216 -2.61 -34.68 16.18
N THR A 217 -2.42 -35.25 17.40
CA THR A 217 -1.79 -36.55 17.59
C THR A 217 -2.84 -37.62 17.96
N ALA A 218 -2.41 -38.84 18.21
CA ALA A 218 -3.30 -39.91 18.70
C ALA A 218 -3.99 -39.52 20.03
N THR A 219 -3.26 -38.85 20.92
CA THR A 219 -3.72 -38.52 22.29
C THR A 219 -4.20 -37.08 22.46
N ASN A 220 -3.77 -36.16 21.56
CA ASN A 220 -4.14 -34.75 21.61
C ASN A 220 -5.07 -34.41 20.44
N LYS A 221 -6.38 -34.34 20.75
CA LYS A 221 -7.42 -33.95 19.80
C LYS A 221 -7.88 -32.53 20.07
N ILE A 222 -8.10 -31.76 19.00
CA ILE A 222 -8.63 -30.41 19.10
C ILE A 222 -10.10 -30.45 19.51
N LYS A 223 -10.44 -29.73 20.58
CA LYS A 223 -11.83 -29.53 21.03
C LYS A 223 -12.30 -28.10 20.84
N TYR A 224 -11.39 -27.16 20.88
CA TYR A 224 -11.68 -25.73 20.79
C TYR A 224 -10.76 -25.05 19.80
N PHE A 225 -11.25 -24.01 19.15
CA PHE A 225 -10.47 -23.14 18.29
C PHE A 225 -10.80 -21.69 18.62
N LYS A 226 -9.78 -20.85 18.84
CA LYS A 226 -9.96 -19.42 19.10
C LYS A 226 -8.68 -18.61 18.91
N LYS A 227 -8.84 -17.29 18.81
CA LYS A 227 -7.73 -16.35 18.84
C LYS A 227 -7.11 -16.30 20.25
N SER A 228 -5.79 -16.23 20.31
CA SER A 228 -5.03 -15.93 21.51
C SER A 228 -4.80 -14.41 21.61
N THR A 229 -4.84 -13.89 22.83
CA THR A 229 -4.46 -12.50 23.12
C THR A 229 -2.96 -12.33 23.34
N VAL A 230 -2.22 -13.42 23.39
CA VAL A 230 -0.78 -13.46 23.66
C VAL A 230 -0.09 -14.30 22.59
N ALA A 231 1.06 -13.82 22.11
CA ALA A 231 1.89 -14.56 21.16
C ALA A 231 2.37 -15.90 21.78
N PRO A 232 2.53 -16.96 20.96
CA PRO A 232 3.01 -18.24 21.45
C PRO A 232 4.45 -18.15 21.96
N ALA A 233 4.75 -18.84 23.05
CA ALA A 233 6.14 -19.03 23.46
C ALA A 233 6.87 -19.93 22.44
N ALA A 234 8.18 -19.74 22.30
CA ALA A 234 9.00 -20.52 21.36
C ALA A 234 8.89 -22.05 21.57
N SER A 235 8.58 -22.49 22.78
CA SER A 235 8.39 -23.92 23.15
C SER A 235 7.06 -24.51 22.70
N MET A 236 6.17 -23.72 22.07
CA MET A 236 4.84 -24.19 21.66
C MET A 236 4.79 -24.74 20.24
N ASP A 237 5.93 -24.80 19.54
CA ASP A 237 6.05 -25.30 18.16
C ASP A 237 4.98 -24.73 17.21
N ALA A 238 4.71 -23.43 17.35
CA ALA A 238 3.70 -22.75 16.56
C ALA A 238 4.11 -22.68 15.07
N VAL A 239 3.17 -22.99 14.20
CA VAL A 239 3.37 -22.95 12.74
C VAL A 239 2.78 -21.68 12.14
N ASN A 240 3.36 -21.21 11.04
CA ASN A 240 2.88 -20.06 10.28
C ASN A 240 1.66 -20.44 9.43
N ILE A 241 0.64 -19.59 9.47
CA ILE A 241 -0.60 -19.75 8.68
C ILE A 241 -1.00 -18.47 7.95
N GLU A 242 -0.08 -17.53 7.81
CA GLU A 242 -0.29 -16.33 6.98
C GLU A 242 -0.15 -16.66 5.48
N ASP A 243 -0.87 -15.88 4.66
CA ASP A 243 -0.67 -15.78 3.22
C ASP A 243 0.61 -14.98 2.91
N GLU A 244 1.23 -15.20 1.77
CA GLU A 244 2.43 -14.46 1.32
C GLU A 244 2.21 -12.94 1.22
N LYS A 245 0.96 -12.50 1.09
CA LYS A 245 0.55 -11.09 1.01
C LYS A 245 0.22 -10.48 2.37
N SER A 246 0.24 -11.28 3.42
CA SER A 246 0.03 -10.79 4.79
C SER A 246 1.14 -9.83 5.20
N ASP A 247 0.79 -8.80 5.96
CA ASP A 247 1.76 -7.86 6.53
C ASP A 247 2.16 -8.25 7.96
N TYR A 248 1.47 -9.23 8.53
CA TYR A 248 1.71 -9.75 9.86
C TYR A 248 1.87 -11.26 9.84
N GLU A 249 2.73 -11.76 10.71
CA GLU A 249 2.76 -13.19 11.00
C GLU A 249 1.44 -13.64 11.64
N ILE A 250 0.98 -14.83 11.27
CA ILE A 250 -0.15 -15.51 11.93
C ILE A 250 0.33 -16.87 12.38
N LYS A 251 0.37 -17.08 13.69
CA LYS A 251 0.85 -18.33 14.30
C LYS A 251 -0.32 -19.21 14.70
N LEU A 252 -0.17 -20.51 14.54
CA LEU A 252 -1.15 -21.54 14.94
C LEU A 252 -0.46 -22.61 15.79
N TRP A 253 -1.04 -22.99 16.93
CA TRP A 253 -0.54 -24.06 17.79
C TRP A 253 -1.65 -24.75 18.58
N LEU A 254 -1.39 -25.95 19.10
CA LEU A 254 -2.28 -26.66 19.97
C LEU A 254 -1.77 -26.60 21.41
N ASN A 255 -2.60 -26.15 22.34
CA ASN A 255 -2.35 -26.33 23.76
C ASN A 255 -2.88 -27.71 24.17
N PRO A 256 -2.00 -28.66 24.55
CA PRO A 256 -2.40 -30.02 24.88
C PRO A 256 -3.18 -30.13 26.20
N THR A 257 -3.09 -29.13 27.08
CA THR A 257 -3.76 -29.14 28.40
C THR A 257 -5.25 -28.86 28.27
N ASP A 258 -5.62 -27.78 27.56
CA ASP A 258 -7.03 -27.37 27.38
C ASP A 258 -7.63 -27.83 26.05
N LYS A 259 -6.84 -28.49 25.19
CA LYS A 259 -7.24 -29.03 23.90
C LYS A 259 -7.69 -27.94 22.92
N THR A 260 -7.16 -26.73 23.07
CA THR A 260 -7.47 -25.59 22.22
C THR A 260 -6.40 -25.42 21.14
N ALA A 261 -6.81 -25.38 19.89
CA ALA A 261 -6.00 -24.82 18.82
C ALA A 261 -6.13 -23.30 18.88
N TYR A 262 -5.03 -22.65 19.21
CA TYR A 262 -4.94 -21.21 19.24
C TYR A 262 -4.30 -20.68 17.97
N TYR A 263 -4.79 -19.53 17.50
CA TYR A 263 -4.03 -18.73 16.56
C TYR A 263 -3.76 -17.35 17.15
N TYR A 264 -2.71 -16.70 16.68
CA TYR A 264 -2.31 -15.36 17.10
C TYR A 264 -1.92 -14.53 15.88
N ALA A 265 -2.43 -13.33 15.83
CA ALA A 265 -1.96 -12.24 15.00
C ALA A 265 -2.04 -10.96 15.83
N GLU A 266 -1.11 -10.03 15.59
CA GLU A 266 -1.12 -8.74 16.30
C GLU A 266 -2.43 -7.96 16.09
N PRO A 267 -2.93 -7.75 14.83
CA PRO A 267 -4.19 -7.09 14.62
C PRO A 267 -5.35 -7.86 15.23
N GLU A 268 -6.35 -7.13 15.73
CA GLU A 268 -7.56 -7.74 16.29
C GLU A 268 -8.30 -8.56 15.23
N LYS A 269 -8.44 -8.00 14.02
CA LYS A 269 -9.07 -8.66 12.88
C LYS A 269 -8.05 -9.40 12.02
N VAL A 270 -8.45 -10.57 11.54
CA VAL A 270 -7.69 -11.38 10.58
C VAL A 270 -8.56 -11.62 9.36
N TYR A 271 -8.11 -11.13 8.21
CA TYR A 271 -8.78 -11.38 6.94
C TYR A 271 -8.61 -12.84 6.52
N LEU A 272 -9.69 -13.47 6.11
CA LEU A 272 -9.63 -14.76 5.48
C LEU A 272 -9.23 -14.62 4.00
N ASN A 273 -8.58 -15.66 3.46
CA ASN A 273 -8.22 -15.73 2.04
C ASN A 273 -9.47 -15.72 1.15
N LYS A 274 -9.33 -15.26 -0.08
CA LYS A 274 -10.41 -15.35 -1.08
C LYS A 274 -10.96 -16.76 -1.23
N ASP A 275 -10.07 -17.76 -1.21
CA ASP A 275 -10.42 -19.17 -1.12
C ASP A 275 -10.28 -19.67 0.32
N SER A 276 -11.38 -19.63 1.05
CA SER A 276 -11.52 -20.18 2.40
C SER A 276 -12.26 -21.51 2.42
N SER A 277 -12.37 -22.14 1.24
CA SER A 277 -12.98 -23.47 1.13
C SER A 277 -12.22 -24.49 1.99
N LYS A 278 -12.95 -25.46 2.52
CA LYS A 278 -12.40 -26.57 3.31
C LYS A 278 -11.65 -26.17 4.59
N MET A 279 -11.77 -24.94 5.07
CA MET A 279 -10.97 -24.44 6.22
C MET A 279 -11.09 -25.33 7.46
N PHE A 280 -12.27 -25.82 7.79
CA PHE A 280 -12.53 -26.78 8.88
C PHE A 280 -13.08 -28.12 8.34
N PHE A 281 -12.61 -28.55 7.18
CA PHE A 281 -13.08 -29.75 6.50
C PHE A 281 -12.51 -31.02 7.15
N SER A 282 -13.36 -32.01 7.41
CA SER A 282 -12.95 -33.34 7.83
C SER A 282 -13.46 -34.41 6.86
N GLU A 283 -12.57 -35.24 6.34
CA GLU A 283 -12.98 -36.40 5.53
C GLU A 283 -13.84 -37.37 6.35
N PRO A 284 -14.87 -38.01 5.76
CA PRO A 284 -15.69 -39.01 6.47
C PRO A 284 -14.88 -40.19 7.01
N SER A 285 -13.82 -40.60 6.33
CA SER A 285 -12.91 -41.66 6.75
C SER A 285 -11.85 -41.21 7.78
N GLU A 286 -11.67 -39.90 7.95
CA GLU A 286 -10.68 -39.31 8.83
C GLU A 286 -11.27 -38.97 10.19
N GLN A 287 -10.48 -39.13 11.27
CA GLN A 287 -10.90 -38.80 12.64
C GLN A 287 -10.38 -37.44 13.11
N LYS A 288 -9.63 -36.72 12.26
CA LYS A 288 -9.04 -35.42 12.62
C LYS A 288 -10.09 -34.32 12.61
N ILE A 289 -9.94 -33.36 13.54
CA ILE A 289 -10.78 -32.17 13.80
C ILE A 289 -12.30 -32.42 13.96
N ARG A 290 -12.77 -33.65 13.90
CA ARG A 290 -14.19 -34.00 14.16
C ARG A 290 -14.65 -33.76 15.56
N ASN A 291 -13.69 -33.74 16.50
CA ASN A 291 -13.97 -33.56 17.95
C ASN A 291 -14.10 -32.10 18.38
N ILE A 292 -14.10 -31.17 17.45
CA ILE A 292 -14.29 -29.74 17.72
C ILE A 292 -15.71 -29.55 18.28
N LEU A 293 -15.78 -28.93 19.48
CA LEU A 293 -17.01 -28.60 20.18
C LEU A 293 -17.39 -27.13 20.06
N LYS A 294 -16.39 -26.28 19.88
CA LYS A 294 -16.60 -24.82 19.72
C LYS A 294 -15.55 -24.21 18.80
N LEU A 295 -16.02 -23.35 17.92
CA LEU A 295 -15.21 -22.45 17.09
C LEU A 295 -15.52 -21.01 17.51
N ASP A 296 -14.50 -20.24 17.86
CA ASP A 296 -14.59 -18.79 18.02
C ASP A 296 -13.99 -18.14 16.78
N LEU A 297 -14.86 -17.60 15.95
CA LEU A 297 -14.53 -16.99 14.64
C LEU A 297 -14.72 -15.48 14.68
N SER A 298 -14.95 -14.88 15.83
CA SER A 298 -15.32 -13.48 16.00
C SER A 298 -14.30 -12.48 15.48
N SER A 299 -13.02 -12.88 15.42
CA SER A 299 -11.94 -12.04 14.86
C SER A 299 -11.70 -12.23 13.37
N PHE A 300 -12.47 -13.08 12.69
CA PHE A 300 -12.34 -13.26 11.24
C PHE A 300 -13.07 -12.16 10.48
N ASP A 301 -12.42 -11.62 9.48
CA ASP A 301 -13.01 -10.73 8.48
C ASP A 301 -13.14 -11.49 7.16
N THR A 302 -14.37 -11.72 6.73
CA THR A 302 -14.68 -12.50 5.53
C THR A 302 -15.03 -11.64 4.32
N SER A 303 -14.93 -10.31 4.42
CA SER A 303 -15.31 -9.37 3.36
C SER A 303 -14.58 -9.57 2.02
N LYS A 304 -13.46 -10.29 2.02
CA LYS A 304 -12.68 -10.61 0.81
C LYS A 304 -12.90 -12.04 0.29
N VAL A 305 -13.70 -12.84 1.00
CA VAL A 305 -13.91 -14.25 0.65
C VAL A 305 -14.85 -14.38 -0.53
N THR A 306 -14.49 -15.22 -1.48
CA THR A 306 -15.32 -15.57 -2.65
C THR A 306 -15.75 -17.03 -2.66
N ASN A 307 -15.01 -17.90 -1.97
CA ASN A 307 -15.27 -19.32 -1.90
C ASN A 307 -15.30 -19.81 -0.43
N MET A 308 -16.46 -20.31 0.01
CA MET A 308 -16.69 -20.94 1.32
C MET A 308 -17.13 -22.41 1.18
N GLY A 309 -16.97 -23.01 0.03
CA GLY A 309 -17.37 -24.39 -0.22
C GLY A 309 -16.72 -25.37 0.76
N TYR A 310 -17.50 -26.27 1.35
CA TYR A 310 -17.05 -27.26 2.32
C TYR A 310 -16.40 -26.69 3.59
N MET A 311 -16.57 -25.39 3.89
CA MET A 311 -15.80 -24.73 4.96
C MET A 311 -15.93 -25.41 6.33
N PHE A 312 -17.12 -25.92 6.68
CA PHE A 312 -17.39 -26.61 7.94
C PHE A 312 -17.83 -28.08 7.73
N TYR A 313 -17.51 -28.66 6.58
CA TYR A 313 -17.94 -30.00 6.23
C TYR A 313 -17.51 -31.05 7.24
N ASN A 314 -18.49 -31.82 7.76
CA ASN A 314 -18.30 -32.98 8.64
C ASN A 314 -17.62 -32.67 10.00
N ILE A 315 -17.77 -31.43 10.51
CA ILE A 315 -17.46 -31.12 11.92
C ILE A 315 -18.60 -31.65 12.78
N SER A 316 -18.61 -32.95 12.99
CA SER A 316 -19.79 -33.69 13.42
C SER A 316 -20.20 -33.47 14.89
N ASN A 317 -19.29 -32.94 15.75
CA ASN A 317 -19.53 -32.71 17.16
C ASN A 317 -19.88 -31.27 17.53
N LEU A 318 -19.87 -30.35 16.54
CA LEU A 318 -20.20 -28.94 16.75
C LEU A 318 -21.72 -28.75 16.83
N ALA A 319 -22.21 -28.33 18.00
CA ALA A 319 -23.63 -28.18 18.26
C ALA A 319 -24.18 -26.78 17.91
N THR A 320 -23.32 -25.76 17.98
CA THR A 320 -23.66 -24.37 17.68
C THR A 320 -22.52 -23.73 16.90
N LEU A 321 -22.86 -22.85 15.97
CA LEU A 321 -21.89 -22.11 15.15
C LEU A 321 -22.37 -20.67 15.04
N ASP A 322 -21.56 -19.73 15.50
CA ASP A 322 -21.81 -18.29 15.39
C ASP A 322 -21.06 -17.73 14.18
N LEU A 323 -21.82 -17.20 13.23
CA LEU A 323 -21.32 -16.59 12.00
C LEU A 323 -21.77 -15.13 11.87
N SER A 324 -22.25 -14.52 12.94
CA SER A 324 -22.86 -13.19 12.94
C SER A 324 -21.96 -12.07 12.38
N ASN A 325 -20.63 -12.30 12.38
CA ASN A 325 -19.63 -11.38 11.81
C ASN A 325 -19.26 -11.70 10.35
N PHE A 326 -19.85 -12.74 9.74
CA PHE A 326 -19.50 -13.14 8.37
C PHE A 326 -20.15 -12.21 7.34
N ASP A 327 -19.34 -11.53 6.56
CA ASP A 327 -19.77 -10.81 5.34
C ASP A 327 -19.69 -11.79 4.16
N THR A 328 -20.84 -12.09 3.56
CA THR A 328 -20.94 -13.00 2.43
C THR A 328 -21.22 -12.30 1.10
N SER A 329 -21.21 -10.96 1.08
CA SER A 329 -21.57 -10.13 -0.08
C SER A 329 -20.70 -10.36 -1.33
N HIS A 330 -19.55 -11.01 -1.18
CA HIS A 330 -18.66 -11.36 -2.29
C HIS A 330 -18.56 -12.86 -2.57
N VAL A 331 -19.28 -13.70 -1.80
CA VAL A 331 -19.20 -15.15 -1.92
C VAL A 331 -19.96 -15.64 -3.14
N THR A 332 -19.33 -16.50 -3.92
CA THR A 332 -19.90 -17.12 -5.13
C THR A 332 -20.13 -18.62 -4.96
N ASP A 333 -19.45 -19.27 -4.01
CA ASP A 333 -19.53 -20.70 -3.76
C ASP A 333 -19.73 -20.98 -2.25
N MET A 334 -20.85 -21.63 -1.90
CA MET A 334 -21.21 -22.15 -0.58
C MET A 334 -21.56 -23.66 -0.63
N GLY A 335 -21.12 -24.35 -1.68
CA GLY A 335 -21.42 -25.78 -1.88
C GLY A 335 -20.95 -26.62 -0.68
N ALA A 336 -21.84 -27.46 -0.15
CA ALA A 336 -21.64 -28.35 0.98
C ALA A 336 -21.05 -27.68 2.26
N MET A 337 -21.20 -26.34 2.43
CA MET A 337 -20.57 -25.56 3.51
C MET A 337 -20.84 -26.14 4.89
N PHE A 338 -22.04 -26.62 5.18
CA PHE A 338 -22.46 -27.18 6.47
C PHE A 338 -22.79 -28.68 6.38
N ALA A 339 -22.47 -29.33 5.26
CA ALA A 339 -22.83 -30.73 5.09
C ALA A 339 -22.23 -31.65 6.15
N ARG A 340 -22.99 -32.67 6.57
CA ARG A 340 -22.60 -33.68 7.56
C ARG A 340 -22.28 -33.13 8.98
N MET A 341 -22.75 -31.94 9.33
CA MET A 341 -22.70 -31.41 10.70
C MET A 341 -23.79 -32.07 11.57
N SER A 342 -23.57 -33.33 11.97
CA SER A 342 -24.61 -34.16 12.56
C SER A 342 -25.02 -33.79 13.99
N SER A 343 -24.33 -32.87 14.65
CA SER A 343 -24.71 -32.36 15.99
C SER A 343 -25.24 -30.92 15.95
N LEU A 344 -25.23 -30.23 14.80
CA LEU A 344 -25.65 -28.83 14.68
C LEU A 344 -27.16 -28.73 14.91
N MET A 345 -27.56 -27.96 15.95
CA MET A 345 -28.97 -27.82 16.35
C MET A 345 -29.60 -26.50 15.88
N THR A 346 -28.84 -25.43 15.86
CA THR A 346 -29.32 -24.09 15.49
C THR A 346 -28.29 -23.41 14.61
N LEU A 347 -28.76 -22.67 13.62
CA LEU A 347 -27.91 -21.86 12.73
C LEU A 347 -28.70 -20.62 12.30
N ASP A 348 -28.09 -19.47 12.47
CA ASP A 348 -28.64 -18.20 12.00
C ASP A 348 -27.84 -17.69 10.80
N LEU A 349 -28.47 -17.61 9.65
CA LEU A 349 -27.93 -17.09 8.39
C LEU A 349 -28.73 -15.89 7.86
N SER A 350 -29.57 -15.30 8.72
CA SER A 350 -30.51 -14.21 8.32
C SER A 350 -29.78 -12.99 7.73
N HIS A 351 -28.51 -12.83 8.02
CA HIS A 351 -27.65 -11.74 7.50
C HIS A 351 -26.85 -12.13 6.26
N PHE A 352 -26.89 -13.40 5.80
CA PHE A 352 -26.14 -13.83 4.63
C PHE A 352 -26.68 -13.17 3.35
N ASP A 353 -25.80 -12.48 2.64
CA ASP A 353 -26.06 -12.02 1.27
C ASP A 353 -25.72 -13.14 0.28
N THR A 354 -26.75 -13.72 -0.34
CA THR A 354 -26.59 -14.78 -1.33
C THR A 354 -26.75 -14.29 -2.77
N SER A 355 -26.81 -12.98 -2.98
CA SER A 355 -27.10 -12.38 -4.29
C SER A 355 -26.08 -12.73 -5.39
N LYS A 356 -24.83 -13.06 -5.00
CA LYS A 356 -23.77 -13.46 -5.91
C LYS A 356 -23.46 -14.95 -5.90
N VAL A 357 -24.14 -15.74 -5.05
CA VAL A 357 -23.85 -17.17 -4.91
C VAL A 357 -24.34 -17.93 -6.13
N MET A 358 -23.44 -18.69 -6.74
CA MET A 358 -23.71 -19.52 -7.92
C MET A 358 -23.81 -21.00 -7.57
N ASP A 359 -23.17 -21.45 -6.49
CA ASP A 359 -23.23 -22.85 -6.02
C ASP A 359 -23.60 -22.92 -4.53
N MET A 360 -24.69 -23.63 -4.23
CA MET A 360 -25.15 -24.03 -2.89
C MET A 360 -25.45 -25.54 -2.84
N ALA A 361 -24.95 -26.33 -3.81
CA ALA A 361 -25.25 -27.75 -3.89
C ALA A 361 -24.87 -28.47 -2.59
N GLY A 362 -25.84 -29.19 -2.01
CA GLY A 362 -25.62 -29.97 -0.82
C GLY A 362 -25.25 -29.19 0.46
N MET A 363 -25.50 -27.87 0.51
CA MET A 363 -25.07 -26.99 1.63
C MET A 363 -25.48 -27.53 3.00
N PHE A 364 -26.63 -28.17 3.12
CA PHE A 364 -27.16 -28.81 4.33
C PHE A 364 -27.31 -30.33 4.20
N TYR A 365 -26.55 -30.96 3.29
CA TYR A 365 -26.63 -32.42 3.10
C TYR A 365 -26.30 -33.17 4.41
N SER A 366 -27.22 -34.04 4.88
CA SER A 366 -27.02 -34.87 6.08
C SER A 366 -26.80 -34.09 7.39
N VAL A 367 -27.49 -32.95 7.55
CA VAL A 367 -27.56 -32.16 8.80
C VAL A 367 -28.83 -32.56 9.55
N SER A 368 -28.84 -33.76 10.15
CA SER A 368 -30.07 -34.42 10.66
C SER A 368 -30.59 -33.85 11.99
N THR A 369 -29.80 -33.07 12.72
CA THR A 369 -30.15 -32.52 14.04
C THR A 369 -30.60 -31.08 14.02
N LEU A 370 -30.52 -30.40 12.89
CA LEU A 370 -30.87 -28.99 12.76
C LEU A 370 -32.37 -28.79 13.00
N ARG A 371 -32.71 -27.98 14.02
CA ARG A 371 -34.08 -27.68 14.46
C ARG A 371 -34.51 -26.27 14.11
N THR A 372 -33.55 -25.35 14.11
CA THR A 372 -33.77 -23.92 13.83
C THR A 372 -32.78 -23.45 12.79
N LEU A 373 -33.31 -22.91 11.70
CA LEU A 373 -32.55 -22.22 10.66
C LEU A 373 -33.29 -20.89 10.39
N ASN A 374 -32.62 -19.78 10.62
CA ASN A 374 -33.12 -18.44 10.34
C ASN A 374 -32.50 -17.91 9.06
#